data_bbb087dbc35cbde9bed09a0b0e1691d2
#
_entry.id   bbb087dbc35cbde9bed09a0b0e1691d2
#
_cell.length_a   1.000
_cell.length_b   1.000
_cell.length_c   1.000
_cell.angle_alpha   90.00
_cell.angle_beta   90.00
_cell.angle_gamma   90.00
#
_symmetry.space_group_name_H-M   'P 1'
#
loop_
_entity.id
_entity.type
_entity.pdbx_description
1 polymer ?
#
loop_
_entity_poly.entity_id
_entity_poly.type
_entity_poly.pdbx_seq_one_letter_code
_entity_poly.pdbx_strand_id
1 'polypeptide(L)'
;MKNVFLIGDSIRFGAQSNPDYQTSGSPGYGVYVKEMLKGEASVYAPDDNCRFAQYTLRYLYDWAKELDPAKIDVVHWNNGLWDVLRINGDEPLTPIDVYEKMLCRVYDMIRRVFPNAKIIFALSTAVIEEWARPDFKRYNSDIEKYNEAAKRVLCPKGVVINDLYTVSAAFDNSLHADWVHFNDEGSEILARAVCEKIRSAYVER
;
A
#
# COMPACT_ATOMS: atom_id res chain seq x y z
N MET A 1 -22.78 1.96 9.54
CA MET A 1 -21.68 1.15 9.00
C MET A 1 -20.67 2.09 8.39
N LYS A 2 -19.39 1.89 8.61
CA LYS A 2 -18.31 2.75 8.09
C LYS A 2 -17.99 2.42 6.63
N ASN A 3 -17.43 3.38 5.89
CA ASN A 3 -17.01 3.18 4.51
C ASN A 3 -15.51 3.43 4.40
N VAL A 4 -14.78 2.43 3.89
CA VAL A 4 -13.33 2.43 3.74
C VAL A 4 -12.99 2.34 2.27
N PHE A 5 -12.10 3.21 1.79
CA PHE A 5 -11.50 3.09 0.46
C PHE A 5 -10.05 2.64 0.61
N LEU A 6 -9.72 1.49 0.03
CA LEU A 6 -8.46 0.78 0.21
C LEU A 6 -7.65 0.83 -1.10
N ILE A 7 -6.62 1.68 -1.14
CA ILE A 7 -5.73 1.88 -2.29
C ILE A 7 -4.39 1.22 -1.97
N GLY A 8 -3.79 0.51 -2.92
CA GLY A 8 -2.46 -0.08 -2.75
C GLY A 8 -2.00 -0.86 -3.96
N ASP A 9 -0.72 -1.20 -3.95
CA ASP A 9 -0.07 -1.99 -4.99
C ASP A 9 -0.43 -3.49 -4.93
N SER A 10 0.41 -4.35 -5.48
CA SER A 10 0.16 -5.79 -5.50
C SER A 10 0.11 -6.45 -4.11
N ILE A 11 0.68 -5.82 -3.08
CA ILE A 11 0.58 -6.34 -1.71
C ILE A 11 -0.86 -6.25 -1.20
N ARG A 12 -1.60 -5.20 -1.61
CA ARG A 12 -3.03 -5.06 -1.34
C ARG A 12 -3.88 -5.84 -2.34
N PHE A 13 -3.58 -5.72 -3.64
CA PHE A 13 -4.40 -6.21 -4.73
C PHE A 13 -4.25 -7.72 -4.97
N GLY A 14 -3.04 -8.23 -4.77
CA GLY A 14 -2.61 -9.55 -5.15
C GLY A 14 -1.72 -9.54 -6.39
N ALA A 15 -1.12 -10.67 -6.67
CA ALA A 15 -0.28 -10.87 -7.83
C ALA A 15 -0.70 -12.14 -8.59
N GLN A 16 -0.52 -12.11 -9.91
CA GLN A 16 -0.57 -13.31 -10.74
C GLN A 16 0.82 -13.92 -10.82
N SER A 17 0.88 -15.25 -11.00
CA SER A 17 2.12 -15.93 -11.28
C SER A 17 2.72 -15.43 -12.60
N ASN A 18 3.97 -14.99 -12.55
CA ASN A 18 4.71 -14.55 -13.73
C ASN A 18 6.17 -14.98 -13.63
N PRO A 19 6.59 -16.01 -14.42
CA PRO A 19 7.96 -16.51 -14.42
C PRO A 19 9.01 -15.46 -14.80
N ASP A 20 8.65 -14.50 -15.66
CA ASP A 20 9.59 -13.45 -16.12
C ASP A 20 10.00 -12.50 -14.98
N TYR A 21 9.14 -12.34 -13.98
CA TYR A 21 9.41 -11.52 -12.79
C TYR A 21 9.64 -12.33 -11.53
N GLN A 22 9.68 -13.66 -11.64
CA GLN A 22 9.80 -14.60 -10.51
C GLN A 22 8.72 -14.35 -9.44
N THR A 23 7.49 -14.06 -9.87
CA THR A 23 6.37 -13.89 -8.96
C THR A 23 5.45 -15.10 -8.97
N SER A 24 4.94 -15.43 -7.78
CA SER A 24 3.92 -16.44 -7.55
C SER A 24 2.54 -15.80 -7.43
N GLY A 25 1.48 -16.58 -7.60
CA GLY A 25 0.13 -16.10 -7.31
C GLY A 25 -0.03 -15.76 -5.83
N SER A 26 -0.64 -14.62 -5.53
CA SER A 26 -0.90 -14.16 -4.16
C SER A 26 -2.21 -13.38 -4.12
N PRO A 27 -3.08 -13.63 -3.11
CA PRO A 27 -4.37 -12.95 -3.03
C PRO A 27 -4.26 -11.48 -2.59
N GLY A 28 -3.13 -11.05 -2.02
CA GLY A 28 -2.98 -9.74 -1.38
C GLY A 28 -3.82 -9.57 -0.11
N TYR A 29 -3.45 -8.62 0.76
CA TYR A 29 -4.16 -8.44 2.03
C TYR A 29 -5.58 -7.85 1.87
N GLY A 30 -5.89 -7.24 0.72
CA GLY A 30 -7.17 -6.54 0.52
C GLY A 30 -8.39 -7.45 0.62
N VAL A 31 -8.30 -8.70 0.20
CA VAL A 31 -9.40 -9.67 0.30
C VAL A 31 -9.71 -10.02 1.76
N TYR A 32 -8.67 -10.21 2.57
CA TYR A 32 -8.81 -10.50 4.00
C TYR A 32 -9.33 -9.29 4.79
N VAL A 33 -8.89 -8.08 4.47
CA VAL A 33 -9.43 -6.84 5.07
C VAL A 33 -10.92 -6.74 4.83
N LYS A 34 -11.38 -7.02 3.61
CA LYS A 34 -12.80 -6.99 3.27
C LYS A 34 -13.61 -8.01 4.09
N GLU A 35 -13.10 -9.21 4.27
CA GLU A 35 -13.77 -10.24 5.06
C GLU A 35 -13.74 -9.93 6.56
N MET A 36 -12.57 -9.49 7.11
CA MET A 36 -12.41 -9.17 8.53
C MET A 36 -13.24 -7.97 9.00
N LEU A 37 -13.55 -7.02 8.10
CA LEU A 37 -14.39 -5.86 8.40
C LEU A 37 -15.86 -6.06 8.05
N LYS A 38 -16.25 -7.25 7.59
CA LYS A 38 -17.63 -7.58 7.25
C LYS A 38 -18.57 -7.36 8.44
N GLY A 39 -19.63 -6.59 8.20
CA GLY A 39 -20.58 -6.18 9.24
C GLY A 39 -20.15 -4.92 10.02
N GLU A 40 -18.89 -4.54 10.01
CA GLU A 40 -18.36 -3.31 10.62
C GLU A 40 -18.23 -2.16 9.61
N ALA A 41 -17.71 -2.48 8.42
CA ALA A 41 -17.49 -1.51 7.36
C ALA A 41 -17.77 -2.08 5.96
N SER A 42 -18.14 -1.21 5.03
CA SER A 42 -18.09 -1.47 3.61
C SER A 42 -16.70 -1.11 3.10
N VAL A 43 -15.98 -2.07 2.54
CA VAL A 43 -14.63 -1.88 2.00
C VAL A 43 -14.70 -1.84 0.47
N TYR A 44 -14.32 -0.71 -0.08
CA TYR A 44 -14.18 -0.46 -1.51
C TYR A 44 -12.69 -0.43 -1.87
N ALA A 45 -12.35 -0.92 -3.03
CA ALA A 45 -10.99 -0.89 -3.55
C ALA A 45 -11.02 -0.85 -5.08
N PRO A 46 -10.03 -0.23 -5.74
CA PRO A 46 -9.88 -0.38 -7.19
C PRO A 46 -9.63 -1.84 -7.55
N ASP A 47 -10.26 -2.31 -8.62
CA ASP A 47 -9.91 -3.58 -9.28
C ASP A 47 -8.67 -3.40 -10.15
N ASP A 48 -7.58 -2.93 -9.52
CA ASP A 48 -6.35 -2.55 -10.18
C ASP A 48 -5.17 -2.58 -9.18
N ASN A 49 -3.99 -2.90 -9.68
CA ASN A 49 -2.74 -2.70 -8.97
C ASN A 49 -2.35 -1.22 -9.04
N CYS A 50 -2.44 -0.50 -7.92
CA CYS A 50 -2.24 0.96 -7.87
C CYS A 50 -0.78 1.40 -8.04
N ARG A 51 0.16 0.49 -8.24
CA ARG A 51 1.56 0.67 -8.63
C ARG A 51 2.28 1.83 -7.91
N PHE A 52 2.97 2.69 -8.67
CA PHE A 52 3.74 3.82 -8.16
C PHE A 52 2.88 5.08 -7.92
N ALA A 53 3.42 6.05 -7.19
CA ALA A 53 2.66 7.22 -6.74
C ALA A 53 2.04 8.05 -7.88
N GLN A 54 2.72 8.20 -9.04
CA GLN A 54 2.16 8.92 -10.18
C GLN A 54 0.97 8.20 -10.80
N TYR A 55 1.01 6.85 -10.82
CA TYR A 55 -0.12 6.04 -11.30
C TYR A 55 -1.34 6.23 -10.41
N THR A 56 -1.15 6.14 -9.10
CA THR A 56 -2.21 6.43 -8.12
C THR A 56 -2.78 7.84 -8.31
N LEU A 57 -1.93 8.85 -8.45
CA LEU A 57 -2.38 10.23 -8.69
C LEU A 57 -3.24 10.36 -9.96
N ARG A 58 -2.84 9.65 -11.05
CA ARG A 58 -3.58 9.70 -12.31
C ARG A 58 -4.94 9.05 -12.22
N TYR A 59 -5.05 7.91 -11.55
CA TYR A 59 -6.26 7.08 -11.58
C TYR A 59 -7.19 7.28 -10.38
N LEU A 60 -6.76 7.94 -9.31
CA LEU A 60 -7.56 8.14 -8.10
C LEU A 60 -8.95 8.71 -8.38
N TYR A 61 -9.04 9.70 -9.27
CA TYR A 61 -10.31 10.29 -9.67
C TYR A 61 -11.21 9.29 -10.39
N ASP A 62 -10.64 8.46 -11.27
CA ASP A 62 -11.40 7.46 -12.00
C ASP A 62 -11.93 6.37 -11.07
N TRP A 63 -11.10 5.89 -10.13
CA TRP A 63 -11.51 4.91 -9.13
C TRP A 63 -12.58 5.42 -8.16
N ALA A 64 -12.63 6.73 -7.96
CA ALA A 64 -13.61 7.35 -7.06
C ALA A 64 -14.99 7.57 -7.69
N LYS A 65 -15.12 7.51 -9.04
CA LYS A 65 -16.34 7.88 -9.76
C LYS A 65 -17.59 7.07 -9.37
N GLU A 66 -17.40 5.82 -8.98
CA GLU A 66 -18.50 4.90 -8.63
C GLU A 66 -18.81 4.93 -7.12
N LEU A 67 -18.10 5.76 -6.36
CA LEU A 67 -18.30 5.91 -4.93
C LEU A 67 -19.14 7.15 -4.62
N ASP A 68 -19.71 7.22 -3.42
CA ASP A 68 -20.17 8.47 -2.82
C ASP A 68 -19.02 9.04 -1.98
N PRO A 69 -18.24 10.00 -2.51
CA PRO A 69 -17.01 10.44 -1.85
C PRO A 69 -17.26 11.08 -0.47
N ALA A 70 -18.44 11.69 -0.27
CA ALA A 70 -18.79 12.33 1.00
C ALA A 70 -19.04 11.32 2.13
N LYS A 71 -19.32 10.08 1.78
CA LYS A 71 -19.57 8.98 2.73
C LYS A 71 -18.34 8.16 3.06
N ILE A 72 -17.20 8.37 2.40
CA ILE A 72 -15.97 7.66 2.74
C ILE A 72 -15.42 8.19 4.07
N ASP A 73 -15.36 7.31 5.07
CA ASP A 73 -14.86 7.64 6.42
C ASP A 73 -13.34 7.50 6.53
N VAL A 74 -12.75 6.54 5.81
CA VAL A 74 -11.32 6.26 5.85
C VAL A 74 -10.80 5.97 4.45
N VAL A 75 -9.67 6.57 4.08
CA VAL A 75 -8.84 6.16 2.96
C VAL A 75 -7.57 5.54 3.53
N HIS A 76 -7.39 4.24 3.32
CA HIS A 76 -6.14 3.54 3.58
C HIS A 76 -5.37 3.40 2.27
N TRP A 77 -4.15 3.93 2.22
CA TRP A 77 -3.40 4.11 0.99
C TRP A 77 -1.95 3.67 1.15
N ASN A 78 -1.40 3.01 0.13
CA ASN A 78 0.00 2.64 0.01
C ASN A 78 0.53 2.96 -1.39
N ASN A 79 1.77 3.45 -1.45
CA ASN A 79 2.67 3.48 -2.61
C ASN A 79 4.12 3.40 -2.10
N GLY A 80 5.02 2.86 -2.92
CA GLY A 80 6.44 2.83 -2.60
C GLY A 80 7.19 1.67 -3.24
N LEU A 81 6.70 0.42 -3.16
CA LEU A 81 7.43 -0.73 -3.71
C LEU A 81 7.72 -0.60 -5.21
N TRP A 82 6.80 -0.03 -5.98
CA TRP A 82 7.06 0.25 -7.40
C TRP A 82 7.95 1.47 -7.61
N ASP A 83 7.91 2.44 -6.69
CA ASP A 83 8.74 3.63 -6.74
C ASP A 83 10.21 3.30 -6.52
N VAL A 84 10.52 2.37 -5.61
CA VAL A 84 11.91 1.93 -5.29
C VAL A 84 12.44 0.83 -6.20
N LEU A 85 11.65 0.33 -7.15
CA LEU A 85 12.07 -0.72 -8.06
C LEU A 85 13.27 -0.25 -8.91
N ARG A 86 14.31 -1.06 -8.98
CA ARG A 86 15.47 -0.87 -9.86
C ARG A 86 15.44 -1.88 -10.99
N ILE A 87 15.65 -1.42 -12.21
CA ILE A 87 15.68 -2.23 -13.43
C ILE A 87 17.09 -2.16 -14.02
N ASN A 88 17.70 -3.32 -14.27
CA ASN A 88 19.09 -3.44 -14.80
C ASN A 88 20.15 -2.66 -13.98
N GLY A 89 19.95 -2.60 -12.66
CA GLY A 89 20.91 -1.92 -11.76
C GLY A 89 20.85 -0.38 -11.81
N ASP A 90 19.83 0.18 -12.46
CA ASP A 90 19.61 1.62 -12.52
C ASP A 90 19.12 2.18 -11.16
N GLU A 91 18.96 3.49 -11.08
CA GLU A 91 18.35 4.20 -9.95
C GLU A 91 16.89 3.75 -9.72
N PRO A 92 16.30 4.00 -8.53
CA PRO A 92 14.88 3.76 -8.32
C PRO A 92 14.01 4.43 -9.38
N LEU A 93 12.95 3.74 -9.83
CA LEU A 93 12.04 4.25 -10.88
C LEU A 93 11.50 5.65 -10.59
N THR A 94 11.27 5.98 -9.34
CA THR A 94 10.86 7.31 -8.91
C THR A 94 11.94 7.87 -7.99
N PRO A 95 12.73 8.88 -8.41
CA PRO A 95 13.67 9.56 -7.52
C PRO A 95 12.99 10.04 -6.23
N ILE A 96 13.69 9.99 -5.10
CA ILE A 96 13.09 10.19 -3.78
C ILE A 96 12.42 11.57 -3.61
N ASP A 97 13.00 12.62 -4.19
CA ASP A 97 12.42 13.97 -4.16
C ASP A 97 11.13 14.07 -5.00
N VAL A 98 11.07 13.32 -6.10
CA VAL A 98 9.87 13.19 -6.94
C VAL A 98 8.80 12.37 -6.19
N TYR A 99 9.20 11.28 -5.53
CA TYR A 99 8.29 10.47 -4.71
C TYR A 99 7.62 11.31 -3.62
N GLU A 100 8.38 12.09 -2.85
CA GLU A 100 7.85 13.01 -1.84
C GLU A 100 6.82 13.99 -2.42
N LYS A 101 7.16 14.63 -3.55
CA LYS A 101 6.26 15.54 -4.26
C LYS A 101 4.98 14.83 -4.70
N MET A 102 5.10 13.59 -5.21
CA MET A 102 3.94 12.81 -5.65
C MET A 102 3.07 12.39 -4.47
N LEU A 103 3.65 11.96 -3.34
CA LEU A 103 2.87 11.66 -2.13
C LEU A 103 2.07 12.87 -1.63
N CYS A 104 2.67 14.06 -1.62
CA CYS A 104 1.95 15.28 -1.28
C CYS A 104 0.79 15.54 -2.25
N ARG A 105 0.98 15.35 -3.55
CA ARG A 105 -0.06 15.52 -4.55
C ARG A 105 -1.19 14.48 -4.43
N VAL A 106 -0.84 13.23 -4.16
CA VAL A 106 -1.83 12.17 -3.91
C VAL A 106 -2.64 12.50 -2.67
N TYR A 107 -1.99 12.90 -1.56
CA TYR A 107 -2.67 13.38 -0.35
C TYR A 107 -3.65 14.53 -0.66
N ASP A 108 -3.20 15.56 -1.37
CA ASP A 108 -4.04 16.70 -1.72
C ASP A 108 -5.24 16.29 -2.61
N MET A 109 -5.03 15.31 -3.50
CA MET A 109 -6.11 14.76 -4.33
C MET A 109 -7.09 13.94 -3.48
N ILE A 110 -6.61 13.09 -2.56
CA ILE A 110 -7.47 12.34 -1.62
C ILE A 110 -8.33 13.33 -0.81
N ARG A 111 -7.74 14.41 -0.29
CA ARG A 111 -8.47 15.43 0.49
C ARG A 111 -9.54 16.15 -0.32
N ARG A 112 -9.30 16.40 -1.61
CA ARG A 112 -10.29 17.01 -2.51
C ARG A 112 -11.43 16.06 -2.85
N VAL A 113 -11.10 14.80 -3.12
CA VAL A 113 -12.08 13.78 -3.54
C VAL A 113 -12.87 13.27 -2.32
N PHE A 114 -12.23 13.04 -1.19
CA PHE A 114 -12.82 12.46 0.03
C PHE A 114 -12.66 13.43 1.20
N PRO A 115 -13.42 14.55 1.24
CA PRO A 115 -13.19 15.64 2.18
C PRO A 115 -13.34 15.27 3.65
N ASN A 116 -14.15 14.25 3.94
CA ASN A 116 -14.46 13.81 5.31
C ASN A 116 -13.59 12.64 5.78
N ALA A 117 -12.81 12.02 4.89
CA ALA A 117 -12.08 10.81 5.20
C ALA A 117 -10.88 11.09 6.13
N LYS A 118 -10.65 10.23 7.11
CA LYS A 118 -9.34 10.08 7.74
C LYS A 118 -8.41 9.36 6.77
N ILE A 119 -7.16 9.81 6.71
CA ILE A 119 -6.17 9.23 5.79
C ILE A 119 -5.16 8.42 6.59
N ILE A 120 -4.99 7.17 6.22
CA ILE A 120 -3.97 6.25 6.72
C ILE A 120 -3.02 5.94 5.57
N PHE A 121 -1.72 6.11 5.80
CA PHE A 121 -0.69 5.68 4.85
C PHE A 121 0.01 4.43 5.38
N ALA A 122 0.00 3.35 4.59
CA ALA A 122 0.74 2.15 4.92
C ALA A 122 2.14 2.22 4.33
N LEU A 123 3.15 2.01 5.17
CA LEU A 123 4.54 1.89 4.76
C LEU A 123 4.71 0.65 3.88
N SER A 124 5.61 0.75 2.91
CA SER A 124 5.97 -0.36 2.03
C SER A 124 6.59 -1.49 2.83
N THR A 125 6.22 -2.72 2.50
CA THR A 125 6.68 -3.94 3.17
C THR A 125 8.12 -4.29 2.83
N ALA A 126 8.78 -5.09 3.69
CA ALA A 126 10.08 -5.67 3.42
C ALA A 126 10.01 -6.72 2.29
N VAL A 127 11.16 -7.01 1.68
CA VAL A 127 11.34 -8.00 0.60
C VAL A 127 12.46 -8.97 0.93
N ILE A 128 12.48 -10.14 0.25
CA ILE A 128 13.60 -11.10 0.34
C ILE A 128 14.56 -10.82 -0.83
N GLU A 129 15.59 -10.02 -0.56
CA GLU A 129 16.51 -9.52 -1.61
C GLU A 129 17.24 -10.65 -2.33
N GLU A 130 17.55 -11.75 -1.65
CA GLU A 130 18.30 -12.89 -2.18
C GLU A 130 17.49 -13.70 -3.22
N TRP A 131 16.17 -13.60 -3.17
CA TRP A 131 15.28 -14.30 -4.11
C TRP A 131 14.99 -13.47 -5.37
N ALA A 132 15.31 -12.19 -5.36
CA ALA A 132 15.08 -11.31 -6.50
C ALA A 132 16.14 -11.50 -7.59
N ARG A 133 15.73 -11.30 -8.85
CA ARG A 133 16.66 -11.25 -10.00
C ARG A 133 17.52 -9.99 -9.90
N PRO A 134 18.80 -10.05 -10.31
CA PRO A 134 19.68 -8.87 -10.29
C PRO A 134 19.20 -7.72 -11.17
N ASP A 135 18.50 -8.02 -12.25
CA ASP A 135 18.02 -7.06 -13.25
C ASP A 135 16.62 -6.50 -12.93
N PHE A 136 15.95 -7.00 -11.87
CA PHE A 136 14.62 -6.54 -11.45
C PHE A 136 14.48 -6.68 -9.93
N LYS A 137 14.93 -5.67 -9.18
CA LYS A 137 15.18 -5.81 -7.75
C LYS A 137 14.74 -4.59 -6.94
N ARG A 138 14.41 -4.86 -5.68
CA ARG A 138 14.25 -3.86 -4.62
C ARG A 138 15.24 -4.15 -3.50
N TYR A 139 15.69 -3.11 -2.82
CA TYR A 139 16.55 -3.21 -1.65
C TYR A 139 15.80 -2.71 -0.42
N ASN A 140 15.87 -3.44 0.69
CA ASN A 140 15.26 -3.02 1.95
C ASN A 140 15.80 -1.66 2.41
N SER A 141 17.08 -1.41 2.17
CA SER A 141 17.69 -0.10 2.46
C SER A 141 17.09 1.08 1.68
N ASP A 142 16.59 0.84 0.45
CA ASP A 142 15.85 1.85 -0.31
C ASP A 142 14.41 1.96 0.21
N ILE A 143 13.76 0.83 0.49
CA ILE A 143 12.40 0.80 1.07
C ILE A 143 12.36 1.60 2.36
N GLU A 144 13.32 1.40 3.28
CA GLU A 144 13.44 2.15 4.54
C GLU A 144 13.56 3.66 4.29
N LYS A 145 14.44 4.07 3.37
CA LYS A 145 14.61 5.49 3.02
C LYS A 145 13.32 6.11 2.48
N TYR A 146 12.58 5.38 1.63
CA TYR A 146 11.32 5.85 1.05
C TYR A 146 10.19 5.85 2.09
N ASN A 147 10.17 4.89 3.00
CA ASN A 147 9.25 4.89 4.14
C ASN A 147 9.49 6.09 5.06
N GLU A 148 10.77 6.43 5.35
CA GLU A 148 11.10 7.64 6.12
C GLU A 148 10.76 8.92 5.35
N ALA A 149 10.96 8.96 4.03
CA ALA A 149 10.53 10.07 3.19
C ALA A 149 9.00 10.26 3.25
N ALA A 150 8.24 9.17 3.17
CA ALA A 150 6.77 9.22 3.31
C ALA A 150 6.35 9.76 4.68
N LYS A 151 6.94 9.29 5.78
CA LYS A 151 6.68 9.82 7.14
C LYS A 151 6.98 11.31 7.20
N ARG A 152 8.13 11.74 6.67
CA ARG A 152 8.57 13.15 6.69
C ARG A 152 7.56 14.09 6.05
N VAL A 153 6.93 13.71 4.94
CA VAL A 153 6.01 14.59 4.20
C VAL A 153 4.54 14.40 4.58
N LEU A 154 4.16 13.25 5.14
CA LEU A 154 2.75 12.94 5.44
C LEU A 154 2.38 13.14 6.91
N CYS A 155 3.26 12.83 7.87
CA CYS A 155 2.96 13.03 9.30
C CYS A 155 2.59 14.48 9.64
N PRO A 156 3.29 15.52 9.12
CA PRO A 156 2.92 16.91 9.39
C PRO A 156 1.54 17.31 8.86
N LYS A 157 0.97 16.52 7.95
CA LYS A 157 -0.36 16.71 7.36
C LYS A 157 -1.47 15.98 8.14
N GLY A 158 -1.14 15.34 9.27
CA GLY A 158 -2.08 14.58 10.09
C GLY A 158 -2.44 13.21 9.51
N VAL A 159 -1.63 12.68 8.60
CA VAL A 159 -1.79 11.32 8.09
C VAL A 159 -1.33 10.31 9.14
N VAL A 160 -2.18 9.32 9.42
CA VAL A 160 -1.87 8.23 10.34
C VAL A 160 -0.99 7.21 9.61
N ILE A 161 0.11 6.79 10.23
CA ILE A 161 1.00 5.79 9.66
C ILE A 161 0.58 4.38 10.11
N ASN A 162 0.46 3.47 9.15
CA ASN A 162 0.36 2.02 9.38
C ASN A 162 1.69 1.37 9.01
N ASP A 163 2.46 0.94 10.00
CA ASP A 163 3.81 0.42 9.79
C ASP A 163 3.79 -1.06 9.38
N LEU A 164 3.46 -1.31 8.11
CA LEU A 164 3.51 -2.66 7.53
C LEU A 164 4.95 -3.12 7.26
N TYR A 165 5.94 -2.20 7.23
CA TYR A 165 7.34 -2.58 7.11
C TYR A 165 7.81 -3.37 8.31
N THR A 166 7.61 -2.84 9.52
CA THR A 166 7.99 -3.53 10.77
C THR A 166 7.29 -4.88 10.90
N VAL A 167 6.02 -4.97 10.51
CA VAL A 167 5.27 -6.25 10.55
C VAL A 167 5.92 -7.27 9.62
N SER A 168 6.16 -6.91 8.36
CA SER A 168 6.69 -7.83 7.34
C SER A 168 8.18 -8.16 7.51
N ALA A 169 8.97 -7.23 8.05
CA ALA A 169 10.39 -7.47 8.35
C ALA A 169 10.61 -8.52 9.45
N ALA A 170 9.58 -8.78 10.26
CA ALA A 170 9.61 -9.83 11.28
C ALA A 170 9.12 -11.21 10.74
N PHE A 171 8.74 -11.30 9.48
CA PHE A 171 8.24 -12.54 8.90
C PHE A 171 9.35 -13.54 8.65
N ASP A 172 9.06 -14.81 8.96
CA ASP A 172 9.82 -15.93 8.41
C ASP A 172 9.59 -16.05 6.90
N ASN A 173 10.59 -16.54 6.17
CA ASN A 173 10.51 -16.72 4.72
C ASN A 173 9.35 -17.61 4.27
N SER A 174 8.84 -18.50 5.13
CA SER A 174 7.67 -19.34 4.84
C SER A 174 6.37 -18.56 4.69
N LEU A 175 6.31 -17.30 5.13
CA LEU A 175 5.15 -16.41 4.96
C LEU A 175 5.16 -15.67 3.61
N HIS A 176 6.21 -15.84 2.82
CA HIS A 176 6.33 -15.26 1.48
C HIS A 176 5.86 -16.24 0.39
N ALA A 177 5.21 -15.72 -0.63
CA ALA A 177 4.88 -16.43 -1.86
C ALA A 177 6.03 -16.36 -2.87
N ASP A 178 6.73 -15.23 -2.90
CA ASP A 178 7.91 -14.97 -3.72
C ASP A 178 8.78 -13.89 -3.03
N TRP A 179 9.73 -13.31 -3.75
CA TRP A 179 10.68 -12.34 -3.20
C TRP A 179 10.03 -11.04 -2.70
N VAL A 180 8.78 -10.72 -3.09
CA VAL A 180 8.08 -9.46 -2.75
C VAL A 180 6.66 -9.67 -2.23
N HIS A 181 5.97 -10.76 -2.63
CA HIS A 181 4.60 -11.03 -2.22
C HIS A 181 4.53 -12.04 -1.09
N PHE A 182 3.43 -12.01 -0.37
CA PHE A 182 3.14 -12.87 0.77
C PHE A 182 2.13 -13.95 0.38
N ASN A 183 2.25 -15.13 1.00
CA ASN A 183 1.26 -16.19 0.88
C ASN A 183 -0.04 -15.81 1.65
N ASP A 184 -1.00 -16.73 1.71
CA ASP A 184 -2.28 -16.50 2.38
C ASP A 184 -2.10 -16.08 3.84
N GLU A 185 -1.25 -16.78 4.60
CA GLU A 185 -0.99 -16.52 6.01
C GLU A 185 -0.31 -15.15 6.22
N GLY A 186 0.75 -14.85 5.44
CA GLY A 186 1.43 -13.55 5.51
C GLY A 186 0.50 -12.40 5.14
N SER A 187 -0.33 -12.57 4.09
CA SER A 187 -1.33 -11.59 3.68
C SER A 187 -2.40 -11.38 4.73
N GLU A 188 -2.82 -12.44 5.43
CA GLU A 188 -3.79 -12.35 6.53
C GLU A 188 -3.22 -11.61 7.74
N ILE A 189 -1.94 -11.82 8.10
CA ILE A 189 -1.28 -11.07 9.18
C ILE A 189 -1.22 -9.58 8.84
N LEU A 190 -0.84 -9.22 7.61
CA LEU A 190 -0.87 -7.82 7.15
C LEU A 190 -2.28 -7.24 7.21
N ALA A 191 -3.30 -8.00 6.81
CA ALA A 191 -4.69 -7.58 6.88
C ALA A 191 -5.15 -7.27 8.30
N ARG A 192 -4.74 -8.06 9.30
CA ARG A 192 -5.02 -7.79 10.72
C ARG A 192 -4.45 -6.43 11.14
N ALA A 193 -3.18 -6.15 10.81
CA ALA A 193 -2.56 -4.86 11.10
C ALA A 193 -3.28 -3.69 10.41
N VAL A 194 -3.74 -3.89 9.17
CA VAL A 194 -4.56 -2.90 8.45
C VAL A 194 -5.90 -2.67 9.15
N CYS A 195 -6.61 -3.74 9.51
CA CYS A 195 -7.91 -3.65 10.19
C CYS A 195 -7.81 -2.96 11.56
N GLU A 196 -6.79 -3.28 12.35
CA GLU A 196 -6.52 -2.63 13.65
C GLU A 196 -6.33 -1.13 13.46
N LYS A 197 -5.53 -0.73 12.48
CA LYS A 197 -5.29 0.67 12.17
C LYS A 197 -6.54 1.39 11.68
N ILE A 198 -7.36 0.76 10.85
CA ILE A 198 -8.65 1.29 10.39
C ILE A 198 -9.60 1.46 11.59
N ARG A 199 -9.71 0.47 12.48
CA ARG A 199 -10.55 0.55 13.67
C ARG A 199 -10.12 1.68 14.61
N SER A 200 -8.81 1.86 14.82
CA SER A 200 -8.31 2.97 15.65
C SER A 200 -8.72 4.34 15.10
N ALA A 201 -8.76 4.48 13.77
CA ALA A 201 -9.18 5.72 13.12
C ALA A 201 -10.68 6.06 13.34
N TYR A 202 -11.51 5.10 13.73
CA TYR A 202 -12.92 5.38 14.05
C TYR A 202 -13.12 5.95 15.46
N VAL A 203 -12.19 5.68 16.37
CA VAL A 203 -12.31 6.04 17.80
C VAL A 203 -11.81 7.46 18.08
N GLU A 204 -10.83 7.92 17.32
CA GLU A 204 -10.27 9.27 17.45
C GLU A 204 -11.18 10.30 16.77
N ARG A 205 -12.06 10.94 17.54
CA ARG A 205 -12.84 12.14 17.15
C ARG A 205 -12.19 13.40 17.69
#